data_52fba9b330011e9ea4b0cf393a421b63
#
_entry.id   52fba9b330011e9ea4b0cf393a421b63
#
_cell.length_a   1.000
_cell.length_b   1.000
_cell.length_c   1.000
_cell.angle_alpha   90.00
_cell.angle_beta   90.00
_cell.angle_gamma   90.00
#
_symmetry.space_group_name_H-M   'P 1'
#
loop_
_entity.id
_entity.type
_entity.pdbx_description
1 polymer ?
#
loop_
_entity_poly.entity_id
_entity_poly.type
_entity_poly.pdbx_seq_one_letter_code
_entity_poly.pdbx_strand_id
1 'polypeptide(L)'
;MVTKLAVALAALGVSLVVSGGASPGTVRPHNHPVPILMYHVIGAAPRGTPFPDLYVRREDFALQLAWLHAHGYHAVSLRRVYAYWKHGDALPPRPIVLTFDDGYPQDFTRVRPLLAQRHWPGVLNLAVRNLLDGKLTVRQIRRMIRQGWEVDAHTINHIDLTSLGGSSLRHEVAGSRAWIRRRFHIPVAFFCYPSGRYDARVIAAVRAAGFLGATVEGAGRASPRDGFFTLPRIRVSRSDGVSGLAAKLGG
;
A
#
# COMPACT_ATOMS: atom_id res chain seq x y z
N MET A 1 50.99 17.29 -79.03
CA MET A 1 50.84 17.98 -77.72
C MET A 1 49.64 17.37 -77.05
N VAL A 2 49.89 16.50 -76.08
CA VAL A 2 48.79 15.79 -75.36
C VAL A 2 48.85 16.22 -73.90
N THR A 3 47.84 17.01 -73.45
CA THR A 3 47.71 17.53 -72.13
C THR A 3 47.13 16.47 -71.21
N LYS A 4 47.90 16.03 -70.17
CA LYS A 4 47.45 15.13 -69.15
C LYS A 4 46.63 15.86 -68.11
N LEU A 5 45.38 15.44 -67.93
CA LEU A 5 44.47 15.91 -66.86
C LEU A 5 44.72 15.01 -65.62
N ALA A 6 45.14 15.61 -64.51
CA ALA A 6 45.26 14.90 -63.23
C ALA A 6 43.92 15.00 -62.47
N VAL A 7 43.32 13.84 -62.14
CA VAL A 7 42.16 13.76 -61.29
C VAL A 7 42.61 13.51 -59.85
N ALA A 8 42.29 14.50 -58.97
CA ALA A 8 42.52 14.37 -57.53
C ALA A 8 41.34 13.63 -56.87
N LEU A 9 41.57 12.47 -56.27
CA LEU A 9 40.61 11.77 -55.42
C LEU A 9 40.63 12.41 -54.01
N ALA A 10 39.53 13.01 -53.60
CA ALA A 10 39.32 13.43 -52.25
C ALA A 10 38.74 12.25 -51.44
N ALA A 11 39.48 11.73 -50.49
CA ALA A 11 39.00 10.71 -49.54
C ALA A 11 38.18 11.35 -48.45
N LEU A 12 36.87 11.14 -48.45
CA LEU A 12 36.00 11.49 -47.29
C LEU A 12 36.21 10.45 -46.18
N GLY A 13 36.86 10.88 -45.08
CA GLY A 13 36.94 10.10 -43.85
C GLY A 13 35.59 10.20 -43.09
N VAL A 14 34.87 9.09 -43.05
CA VAL A 14 33.69 8.91 -42.19
C VAL A 14 34.17 8.59 -40.78
N SER A 15 34.14 9.58 -39.88
CA SER A 15 34.35 9.35 -38.45
C SER A 15 33.12 8.66 -37.86
N LEU A 16 33.24 7.40 -37.51
CA LEU A 16 32.24 6.67 -36.71
C LEU A 16 32.25 7.23 -35.29
N VAL A 17 31.26 8.05 -34.95
CA VAL A 17 30.99 8.43 -33.55
C VAL A 17 30.36 7.21 -32.88
N VAL A 18 31.17 6.45 -32.13
CA VAL A 18 30.64 5.44 -31.22
C VAL A 18 29.96 6.15 -30.07
N SER A 19 28.63 6.25 -30.16
CA SER A 19 27.79 6.66 -29.04
C SER A 19 27.98 5.65 -27.92
N GLY A 20 28.73 6.04 -26.87
CA GLY A 20 28.87 5.26 -25.67
C GLY A 20 27.49 5.04 -25.04
N GLY A 21 26.93 3.85 -25.19
CA GLY A 21 25.74 3.42 -24.51
C GLY A 21 25.97 3.54 -22.99
N ALA A 22 25.29 4.47 -22.34
CA ALA A 22 25.25 4.52 -20.89
C ALA A 22 24.73 3.16 -20.41
N SER A 23 25.56 2.40 -19.71
CA SER A 23 25.12 1.21 -18.98
C SER A 23 23.94 1.60 -18.11
N PRO A 24 22.84 0.81 -18.08
CA PRO A 24 21.74 1.10 -17.16
C PRO A 24 22.32 1.07 -15.75
N GLY A 25 22.40 2.26 -15.14
CA GLY A 25 22.87 2.41 -13.77
C GLY A 25 22.05 1.51 -12.88
N THR A 26 22.70 0.65 -12.09
CA THR A 26 22.04 -0.22 -11.14
C THR A 26 21.30 0.67 -10.14
N VAL A 27 19.98 0.77 -10.29
CA VAL A 27 19.11 1.53 -9.39
C VAL A 27 19.25 0.90 -8.00
N ARG A 28 19.75 1.67 -7.03
CA ARG A 28 19.96 1.16 -5.67
C ARG A 28 18.65 1.20 -4.90
N PRO A 29 18.24 0.09 -4.27
CA PRO A 29 17.08 0.07 -3.38
C PRO A 29 17.24 1.10 -2.26
N HIS A 30 16.12 1.74 -1.89
CA HIS A 30 16.08 2.66 -0.77
C HIS A 30 15.73 1.93 0.53
N ASN A 31 16.18 2.46 1.67
CA ASN A 31 15.93 1.87 2.99
C ASN A 31 15.25 2.83 3.97
N HIS A 32 14.84 4.02 3.51
CA HIS A 32 14.22 4.99 4.40
C HIS A 32 12.87 4.47 4.91
N PRO A 33 12.66 4.51 6.24
CA PRO A 33 11.39 4.07 6.82
C PRO A 33 10.21 4.95 6.39
N VAL A 34 9.07 4.31 6.13
CA VAL A 34 7.80 4.97 5.77
C VAL A 34 6.73 4.61 6.80
N PRO A 35 6.02 5.58 7.39
CA PRO A 35 4.93 5.29 8.30
C PRO A 35 3.74 4.71 7.52
N ILE A 36 3.17 3.63 8.05
CA ILE A 36 1.94 3.00 7.56
C ILE A 36 0.91 3.12 8.69
N LEU A 37 -0.09 3.97 8.51
CA LEU A 37 -1.16 4.15 9.50
C LEU A 37 -2.23 3.07 9.33
N MET A 38 -2.74 2.58 10.46
CA MET A 38 -3.78 1.57 10.53
C MET A 38 -5.05 2.17 11.14
N TYR A 39 -6.07 2.34 10.32
CA TYR A 39 -7.43 2.72 10.70
C TYR A 39 -8.39 1.55 10.52
N HIS A 40 -9.53 1.60 11.18
CA HIS A 40 -10.66 0.68 10.97
C HIS A 40 -11.92 1.48 10.67
N VAL A 41 -12.68 1.90 11.67
CA VAL A 41 -13.96 2.56 11.47
C VAL A 41 -13.85 4.07 11.64
N ILE A 42 -14.17 4.84 10.60
CA ILE A 42 -14.26 6.29 10.71
C ILE A 42 -15.68 6.69 11.09
N GLY A 43 -15.90 6.89 12.40
CA GLY A 43 -17.20 7.23 12.95
C GLY A 43 -17.26 7.15 14.46
N ALA A 44 -18.44 7.52 15.03
CA ALA A 44 -18.68 7.35 16.45
C ALA A 44 -18.79 5.87 16.82
N ALA A 45 -18.17 5.47 17.92
CA ALA A 45 -18.31 4.13 18.46
C ALA A 45 -19.74 3.94 19.02
N PRO A 46 -20.46 2.87 18.63
CA PRO A 46 -21.74 2.54 19.25
C PRO A 46 -21.60 2.30 20.75
N ARG A 47 -22.64 2.62 21.51
CA ARG A 47 -22.68 2.32 22.95
C ARG A 47 -22.50 0.81 23.16
N GLY A 48 -21.62 0.42 24.09
CA GLY A 48 -21.39 -0.97 24.44
C GLY A 48 -20.60 -1.78 23.41
N THR A 49 -20.05 -1.15 22.35
CA THR A 49 -19.15 -1.89 21.44
C THR A 49 -17.95 -2.46 22.19
N PRO A 50 -17.55 -3.72 21.96
CA PRO A 50 -16.44 -4.36 22.67
C PRO A 50 -15.07 -3.76 22.31
N PHE A 51 -14.97 -3.09 21.16
CA PHE A 51 -13.71 -2.53 20.66
C PHE A 51 -13.83 -1.05 20.28
N PRO A 52 -14.06 -0.14 21.27
CA PRO A 52 -14.26 1.28 21.00
C PRO A 52 -13.03 1.96 20.35
N ASP A 53 -11.84 1.43 20.58
CA ASP A 53 -10.58 1.97 20.05
C ASP A 53 -10.38 1.74 18.55
N LEU A 54 -11.21 0.91 17.92
CA LEU A 54 -11.23 0.78 16.46
C LEU A 54 -11.90 1.97 15.76
N TYR A 55 -12.58 2.84 16.53
CA TYR A 55 -13.35 3.95 15.99
C TYR A 55 -12.58 5.27 16.14
N VAL A 56 -12.40 5.97 15.03
CA VAL A 56 -11.91 7.36 15.01
C VAL A 56 -13.05 8.24 14.52
N ARG A 57 -13.43 9.27 15.29
CA ARG A 57 -14.52 10.17 14.87
C ARG A 57 -14.17 10.82 13.52
N ARG A 58 -15.19 11.09 12.72
CA ARG A 58 -15.00 11.69 11.40
C ARG A 58 -14.28 13.05 11.46
N GLU A 59 -14.62 13.83 12.47
CA GLU A 59 -14.04 15.15 12.73
C GLU A 59 -12.55 15.03 13.10
N ASP A 60 -12.21 14.08 13.98
CA ASP A 60 -10.82 13.82 14.37
C ASP A 60 -9.99 13.33 13.16
N PHE A 61 -10.56 12.44 12.35
CA PHE A 61 -9.91 11.99 11.11
C PHE A 61 -9.67 13.15 10.13
N ALA A 62 -10.66 14.05 9.95
CA ALA A 62 -10.50 15.22 9.08
C ALA A 62 -9.38 16.15 9.57
N LEU A 63 -9.30 16.37 10.89
CA LEU A 63 -8.23 17.16 11.52
C LEU A 63 -6.86 16.46 11.39
N GLN A 64 -6.80 15.15 11.56
CA GLN A 64 -5.58 14.36 11.34
C GLN A 64 -5.08 14.50 9.90
N LEU A 65 -5.97 14.39 8.90
CA LEU A 65 -5.60 14.60 7.49
C LEU A 65 -5.14 16.03 7.21
N ALA A 66 -5.77 17.03 7.83
CA ALA A 66 -5.37 18.43 7.70
C ALA A 66 -3.96 18.64 8.31
N TRP A 67 -3.70 18.07 9.47
CA TRP A 67 -2.40 18.12 10.12
C TRP A 67 -1.32 17.44 9.28
N LEU A 68 -1.57 16.24 8.78
CA LEU A 68 -0.63 15.53 7.89
C LEU A 68 -0.30 16.37 6.65
N HIS A 69 -1.31 16.95 6.01
CA HIS A 69 -1.10 17.80 4.83
C HIS A 69 -0.28 19.06 5.16
N ALA A 70 -0.61 19.75 6.26
CA ALA A 70 0.10 20.96 6.71
C ALA A 70 1.57 20.68 7.06
N HIS A 71 1.88 19.43 7.50
CA HIS A 71 3.24 18.99 7.78
C HIS A 71 3.95 18.34 6.58
N GLY A 72 3.43 18.52 5.37
CA GLY A 72 4.06 18.08 4.13
C GLY A 72 4.04 16.56 3.91
N TYR A 73 3.16 15.80 4.58
CA TYR A 73 2.97 14.39 4.27
C TYR A 73 2.20 14.22 2.97
N HIS A 74 2.57 13.18 2.20
CA HIS A 74 1.92 12.80 0.96
C HIS A 74 1.51 11.34 1.03
N ALA A 75 0.20 11.08 0.97
CA ALA A 75 -0.29 9.73 0.97
C ALA A 75 0.06 9.01 -0.35
N VAL A 76 0.56 7.79 -0.21
CA VAL A 76 0.93 6.92 -1.33
C VAL A 76 0.39 5.51 -1.09
N SER A 77 0.30 4.69 -2.14
CA SER A 77 -0.06 3.29 -2.01
C SER A 77 1.08 2.46 -1.43
N LEU A 78 0.78 1.31 -0.82
CA LEU A 78 1.81 0.41 -0.30
C LEU A 78 2.68 -0.17 -1.43
N ARG A 79 2.11 -0.38 -2.62
CA ARG A 79 2.86 -0.79 -3.80
C ARG A 79 3.91 0.22 -4.23
N ARG A 80 3.62 1.53 -4.14
CA ARG A 80 4.63 2.56 -4.43
C ARG A 80 5.76 2.53 -3.40
N VAL A 81 5.45 2.32 -2.13
CA VAL A 81 6.45 2.17 -1.08
C VAL A 81 7.32 0.93 -1.31
N TYR A 82 6.70 -0.19 -1.70
CA TYR A 82 7.44 -1.41 -2.05
C TYR A 82 8.38 -1.18 -3.25
N ALA A 83 7.90 -0.53 -4.30
CA ALA A 83 8.70 -0.20 -5.49
C ALA A 83 9.90 0.70 -5.15
N TYR A 84 9.68 1.70 -4.28
CA TYR A 84 10.75 2.53 -3.72
C TYR A 84 11.82 1.70 -3.00
N TRP A 85 11.41 0.79 -2.09
CA TRP A 85 12.34 -0.04 -1.34
C TRP A 85 13.03 -1.10 -2.21
N LYS A 86 12.32 -1.67 -3.17
CA LYS A 86 12.80 -2.82 -3.93
C LYS A 86 13.51 -2.44 -5.24
N HIS A 87 13.02 -1.39 -5.89
CA HIS A 87 13.45 -1.01 -7.25
C HIS A 87 14.07 0.38 -7.31
N GLY A 88 14.04 1.17 -6.22
CA GLY A 88 14.57 2.51 -6.19
C GLY A 88 13.68 3.57 -6.85
N ASP A 89 12.40 3.27 -7.03
CA ASP A 89 11.43 4.23 -7.59
C ASP A 89 11.31 5.46 -6.69
N ALA A 90 11.04 6.62 -7.26
CA ALA A 90 10.91 7.85 -6.49
C ALA A 90 9.58 7.90 -5.70
N LEU A 91 9.63 8.41 -4.48
CA LEU A 91 8.48 8.79 -3.68
C LEU A 91 8.43 10.31 -3.49
N PRO A 92 7.24 10.89 -3.26
CA PRO A 92 7.13 12.29 -2.85
C PRO A 92 7.81 12.50 -1.49
N PRO A 93 8.12 13.75 -1.11
CA PRO A 93 8.61 14.06 0.24
C PRO A 93 7.63 13.56 1.32
N ARG A 94 8.18 13.15 2.48
CA ARG A 94 7.39 12.69 3.64
C ARG A 94 6.25 11.72 3.25
N PRO A 95 6.54 10.60 2.57
CA PRO A 95 5.52 9.65 2.15
C PRO A 95 4.87 8.98 3.36
N ILE A 96 3.57 8.70 3.27
CA ILE A 96 2.79 7.99 4.28
C ILE A 96 1.79 7.06 3.61
N VAL A 97 1.52 5.90 4.21
CA VAL A 97 0.47 5.00 3.75
C VAL A 97 -0.70 5.05 4.73
N LEU A 98 -1.92 5.22 4.21
CA LEU A 98 -3.15 5.22 5.00
C LEU A 98 -3.91 3.94 4.72
N THR A 99 -3.90 2.99 5.68
CA THR A 99 -4.60 1.71 5.52
C THR A 99 -5.90 1.70 6.32
N PHE A 100 -6.92 1.06 5.75
CA PHE A 100 -8.26 0.90 6.32
C PHE A 100 -8.62 -0.58 6.28
N ASP A 101 -8.81 -1.17 7.45
CA ASP A 101 -9.00 -2.60 7.59
C ASP A 101 -10.49 -2.98 7.53
N ASP A 102 -10.76 -4.23 7.16
CA ASP A 102 -12.04 -4.90 7.13
C ASP A 102 -12.97 -4.56 5.95
N GLY A 103 -12.99 -3.32 5.48
CA GLY A 103 -13.94 -2.90 4.44
C GLY A 103 -15.29 -2.48 5.01
N TYR A 104 -15.29 -1.49 5.90
CA TYR A 104 -16.51 -0.89 6.46
C TYR A 104 -17.18 0.08 5.49
N PRO A 105 -18.51 0.29 5.57
CA PRO A 105 -19.23 1.27 4.73
C PRO A 105 -18.65 2.68 4.82
N GLN A 106 -18.06 3.03 5.95
CA GLN A 106 -17.46 4.34 6.22
C GLN A 106 -16.24 4.61 5.34
N ASP A 107 -15.55 3.58 4.87
CA ASP A 107 -14.41 3.74 3.94
C ASP A 107 -14.86 4.43 2.66
N PHE A 108 -16.04 4.09 2.17
CA PHE A 108 -16.62 4.75 1.00
C PHE A 108 -17.32 6.07 1.32
N THR A 109 -18.11 6.12 2.41
CA THR A 109 -19.01 7.25 2.66
C THR A 109 -18.34 8.40 3.40
N ARG A 110 -17.29 8.14 4.17
CA ARG A 110 -16.59 9.14 5.01
C ARG A 110 -15.13 9.31 4.65
N VAL A 111 -14.37 8.24 4.52
CA VAL A 111 -12.92 8.30 4.25
C VAL A 111 -12.66 8.77 2.82
N ARG A 112 -13.24 8.08 1.85
CA ARG A 112 -13.01 8.35 0.42
C ARG A 112 -13.21 9.82 0.03
N PRO A 113 -14.28 10.53 0.45
CA PRO A 113 -14.45 11.94 0.09
C PRO A 113 -13.35 12.85 0.67
N LEU A 114 -12.90 12.58 1.91
CA LEU A 114 -11.86 13.37 2.57
C LEU A 114 -10.48 13.17 1.92
N LEU A 115 -10.15 11.94 1.51
CA LEU A 115 -8.91 11.67 0.78
C LEU A 115 -8.95 12.26 -0.63
N ALA A 116 -10.10 12.17 -1.31
CA ALA A 116 -10.27 12.70 -2.67
C ALA A 116 -10.03 14.21 -2.75
N GLN A 117 -10.39 14.99 -1.72
CA GLN A 117 -10.12 16.44 -1.63
C GLN A 117 -8.62 16.78 -1.68
N ARG A 118 -7.76 15.82 -1.34
CA ARG A 118 -6.30 15.95 -1.32
C ARG A 118 -5.62 15.18 -2.43
N HIS A 119 -6.37 14.54 -3.32
CA HIS A 119 -5.87 13.59 -4.32
C HIS A 119 -5.03 12.45 -3.69
N TRP A 120 -5.36 12.06 -2.47
CA TRP A 120 -4.67 11.03 -1.73
C TRP A 120 -5.31 9.65 -1.95
N PRO A 121 -4.52 8.61 -2.25
CA PRO A 121 -4.99 7.24 -2.24
C PRO A 121 -5.18 6.75 -0.81
N GLY A 122 -6.03 5.75 -0.63
CA GLY A 122 -6.06 4.89 0.54
C GLY A 122 -5.69 3.46 0.16
N VAL A 123 -5.40 2.63 1.16
CA VAL A 123 -5.22 1.18 1.01
C VAL A 123 -6.34 0.49 1.78
N LEU A 124 -7.19 -0.23 1.07
CA LEU A 124 -8.27 -1.02 1.66
C LEU A 124 -7.80 -2.47 1.86
N ASN A 125 -7.63 -2.89 3.11
CA ASN A 125 -7.40 -4.29 3.46
C ASN A 125 -8.76 -4.99 3.58
N LEU A 126 -9.20 -5.64 2.50
CA LEU A 126 -10.55 -6.16 2.38
C LEU A 126 -10.69 -7.57 2.96
N ALA A 127 -11.48 -7.72 4.02
CA ALA A 127 -12.05 -9.00 4.41
C ALA A 127 -13.22 -9.32 3.48
N VAL A 128 -13.10 -10.39 2.67
CA VAL A 128 -14.07 -10.70 1.60
C VAL A 128 -15.49 -10.89 2.16
N ARG A 129 -15.61 -11.51 3.32
CA ARG A 129 -16.89 -11.73 4.03
C ARG A 129 -17.64 -10.42 4.23
N ASN A 130 -16.96 -9.34 4.61
CA ASN A 130 -17.59 -8.05 4.86
C ASN A 130 -18.25 -7.47 3.60
N LEU A 131 -17.68 -7.72 2.43
CA LEU A 131 -18.32 -7.36 1.16
C LEU A 131 -19.50 -8.29 0.84
N LEU A 132 -19.40 -9.59 1.10
CA LEU A 132 -20.49 -10.54 0.91
C LEU A 132 -21.66 -10.23 1.84
N ASP A 133 -21.39 -9.77 3.06
CA ASP A 133 -22.38 -9.32 4.04
C ASP A 133 -22.95 -7.90 3.74
N GLY A 134 -22.58 -7.31 2.60
CA GLY A 134 -23.15 -6.06 2.11
C GLY A 134 -22.63 -4.78 2.78
N LYS A 135 -21.54 -4.83 3.56
CA LYS A 135 -20.94 -3.64 4.18
C LYS A 135 -20.44 -2.64 3.13
N LEU A 136 -19.74 -3.13 2.09
CA LEU A 136 -19.42 -2.37 0.89
C LEU A 136 -20.00 -3.08 -0.33
N THR A 137 -20.31 -2.33 -1.37
CA THR A 137 -20.71 -2.90 -2.66
C THR A 137 -19.54 -2.95 -3.63
N VAL A 138 -19.59 -3.89 -4.58
CA VAL A 138 -18.62 -3.99 -5.67
C VAL A 138 -18.51 -2.66 -6.45
N ARG A 139 -19.63 -1.96 -6.66
CA ARG A 139 -19.67 -0.66 -7.34
C ARG A 139 -18.89 0.41 -6.56
N GLN A 140 -19.02 0.42 -5.23
CA GLN A 140 -18.30 1.35 -4.36
C GLN A 140 -16.79 1.09 -4.42
N ILE A 141 -16.35 -0.16 -4.25
CA ILE A 141 -14.93 -0.52 -4.33
C ILE A 141 -14.35 -0.20 -5.71
N ARG A 142 -15.06 -0.51 -6.79
CA ARG A 142 -14.62 -0.12 -8.15
C ARG A 142 -14.47 1.40 -8.31
N ARG A 143 -15.31 2.20 -7.66
CA ARG A 143 -15.16 3.66 -7.66
C ARG A 143 -13.93 4.10 -6.86
N MET A 144 -13.65 3.48 -5.72
CA MET A 144 -12.41 3.73 -4.94
C MET A 144 -11.17 3.40 -5.79
N ILE A 145 -11.14 2.24 -6.44
CA ILE A 145 -10.03 1.82 -7.33
C ILE A 145 -9.80 2.85 -8.46
N ARG A 146 -10.86 3.32 -9.12
CA ARG A 146 -10.73 4.37 -10.16
C ARG A 146 -10.22 5.71 -9.63
N GLN A 147 -10.27 5.93 -8.32
CA GLN A 147 -9.72 7.10 -7.63
C GLN A 147 -8.32 6.85 -7.05
N GLY A 148 -7.66 5.77 -7.46
CA GLY A 148 -6.29 5.45 -7.08
C GLY A 148 -6.14 4.63 -5.80
N TRP A 149 -7.23 4.14 -5.20
CA TRP A 149 -7.13 3.26 -4.04
C TRP A 149 -6.49 1.92 -4.41
N GLU A 150 -5.62 1.46 -3.55
CA GLU A 150 -5.12 0.09 -3.53
C GLU A 150 -6.10 -0.79 -2.75
N VAL A 151 -6.32 -2.03 -3.20
CA VAL A 151 -7.14 -3.02 -2.48
C VAL A 151 -6.30 -4.26 -2.27
N ASP A 152 -6.05 -4.57 -1.02
CA ASP A 152 -5.27 -5.71 -0.57
C ASP A 152 -6.13 -6.71 0.21
N ALA A 153 -5.57 -7.90 0.47
CA ALA A 153 -6.32 -8.98 1.07
C ALA A 153 -6.22 -8.99 2.61
N HIS A 154 -7.36 -9.22 3.26
CA HIS A 154 -7.47 -9.38 4.71
C HIS A 154 -8.25 -10.65 5.07
N THR A 155 -7.91 -11.76 4.38
CA THR A 155 -8.58 -13.07 4.43
C THR A 155 -9.99 -13.10 3.79
N ILE A 156 -10.59 -14.29 3.78
CA ILE A 156 -12.00 -14.45 3.41
C ILE A 156 -12.89 -14.07 4.60
N ASN A 157 -12.67 -14.65 5.78
CA ASN A 157 -13.60 -14.62 6.91
C ASN A 157 -13.12 -13.80 8.11
N HIS A 158 -11.95 -13.15 8.04
CA HIS A 158 -11.34 -12.40 9.13
C HIS A 158 -11.14 -13.23 10.41
N ILE A 159 -10.50 -14.39 10.28
CA ILE A 159 -10.25 -15.32 11.40
C ILE A 159 -8.77 -15.39 11.74
N ASP A 160 -8.46 -15.86 12.95
CA ASP A 160 -7.09 -16.10 13.40
C ASP A 160 -6.45 -17.23 12.58
N LEU A 161 -5.47 -16.88 11.74
CA LEU A 161 -4.81 -17.80 10.83
C LEU A 161 -3.91 -18.81 11.55
N THR A 162 -3.43 -18.47 12.76
CA THR A 162 -2.55 -19.34 13.53
C THR A 162 -3.26 -20.59 14.07
N SER A 163 -4.61 -20.54 14.13
CA SER A 163 -5.44 -21.67 14.54
C SER A 163 -5.79 -22.64 13.41
N LEU A 164 -5.44 -22.31 12.14
CA LEU A 164 -5.92 -23.06 10.98
C LEU A 164 -4.94 -24.13 10.51
N GLY A 165 -5.48 -25.24 10.02
CA GLY A 165 -4.75 -26.28 9.28
C GLY A 165 -4.52 -25.90 7.81
N GLY A 166 -3.72 -26.70 7.11
CA GLY A 166 -3.17 -26.39 5.78
C GLY A 166 -4.18 -25.99 4.68
N SER A 167 -5.30 -26.72 4.51
CA SER A 167 -6.30 -26.42 3.49
C SER A 167 -7.09 -25.16 3.84
N SER A 168 -7.53 -25.02 5.09
CA SER A 168 -8.26 -23.85 5.57
C SER A 168 -7.38 -22.60 5.54
N LEU A 169 -6.12 -22.69 5.94
CA LEU A 169 -5.17 -21.60 5.83
C LEU A 169 -4.99 -21.14 4.37
N ARG A 170 -4.81 -22.09 3.44
CA ARG A 170 -4.74 -21.74 2.01
C ARG A 170 -6.02 -21.09 1.49
N HIS A 171 -7.18 -21.55 1.94
CA HIS A 171 -8.47 -20.95 1.58
C HIS A 171 -8.55 -19.48 2.02
N GLU A 172 -8.20 -19.19 3.25
CA GLU A 172 -8.23 -17.83 3.79
C GLU A 172 -7.23 -16.90 3.09
N VAL A 173 -6.02 -17.37 2.85
CA VAL A 173 -4.91 -16.57 2.31
C VAL A 173 -4.98 -16.49 0.78
N ALA A 174 -4.77 -17.61 0.08
CA ALA A 174 -4.74 -17.64 -1.39
C ALA A 174 -6.14 -17.42 -1.98
N GLY A 175 -7.19 -17.92 -1.30
CA GLY A 175 -8.57 -17.74 -1.72
C GLY A 175 -8.99 -16.26 -1.71
N SER A 176 -8.66 -15.50 -0.68
CA SER A 176 -8.96 -14.06 -0.62
C SER A 176 -8.29 -13.29 -1.75
N ARG A 177 -7.00 -13.54 -2.00
CA ARG A 177 -6.28 -12.94 -3.13
C ARG A 177 -6.93 -13.26 -4.47
N ALA A 178 -7.21 -14.54 -4.71
CA ALA A 178 -7.82 -14.99 -5.96
C ALA A 178 -9.21 -14.40 -6.15
N TRP A 179 -10.00 -14.32 -5.08
CA TRP A 179 -11.35 -13.75 -5.12
C TRP A 179 -11.32 -12.26 -5.49
N ILE A 180 -10.50 -11.45 -4.80
CA ILE A 180 -10.38 -10.01 -5.05
C ILE A 180 -9.86 -9.77 -6.48
N ARG A 181 -8.82 -10.48 -6.92
CA ARG A 181 -8.28 -10.36 -8.29
C ARG A 181 -9.34 -10.65 -9.35
N ARG A 182 -10.09 -11.72 -9.22
CA ARG A 182 -11.16 -12.07 -10.17
C ARG A 182 -12.30 -11.06 -10.15
N ARG A 183 -12.66 -10.53 -8.98
CA ARG A 183 -13.82 -9.65 -8.83
C ARG A 183 -13.58 -8.25 -9.35
N PHE A 184 -12.36 -7.74 -9.18
CA PHE A 184 -12.01 -6.35 -9.49
C PHE A 184 -11.05 -6.20 -10.67
N HIS A 185 -10.43 -7.27 -11.15
CA HIS A 185 -9.44 -7.28 -12.24
C HIS A 185 -8.23 -6.37 -11.93
N ILE A 186 -7.73 -6.44 -10.69
CA ILE A 186 -6.58 -5.68 -10.20
C ILE A 186 -5.49 -6.61 -9.66
N PRO A 187 -4.23 -6.15 -9.60
CA PRO A 187 -3.23 -6.82 -8.78
C PRO A 187 -3.61 -6.68 -7.30
N VAL A 188 -3.47 -7.77 -6.55
CA VAL A 188 -3.57 -7.79 -5.07
C VAL A 188 -2.18 -8.14 -4.57
N ALA A 189 -1.48 -7.12 -4.08
CA ALA A 189 -0.04 -7.20 -3.86
C ALA A 189 0.32 -7.54 -2.41
N PHE A 190 -0.46 -7.08 -1.45
CA PHE A 190 -0.15 -7.27 -0.04
C PHE A 190 -1.25 -8.02 0.69
N PHE A 191 -0.85 -8.53 1.84
CA PHE A 191 -1.72 -9.20 2.79
C PHE A 191 -1.72 -8.45 4.13
N CYS A 192 -2.85 -8.38 4.79
CA CYS A 192 -2.96 -7.88 6.15
C CYS A 192 -3.36 -9.02 7.07
N TYR A 193 -2.56 -9.30 8.11
CA TYR A 193 -2.89 -10.37 9.07
C TYR A 193 -4.01 -9.91 10.01
N PRO A 194 -5.13 -10.66 10.11
CA PRO A 194 -6.17 -10.37 11.08
C PRO A 194 -5.61 -10.27 12.51
N SER A 195 -5.97 -9.21 13.23
CA SER A 195 -5.48 -8.91 14.58
C SER A 195 -3.95 -8.91 14.72
N GLY A 196 -3.23 -8.72 13.61
CA GLY A 196 -1.76 -8.78 13.60
C GLY A 196 -1.16 -10.15 13.91
N ARG A 197 -1.96 -11.22 13.98
CA ARG A 197 -1.51 -12.57 14.38
C ARG A 197 -0.95 -13.36 13.22
N TYR A 198 0.26 -13.86 13.40
CA TYR A 198 0.96 -14.71 12.42
C TYR A 198 2.00 -15.60 13.10
N ASP A 199 2.40 -16.66 12.42
CA ASP A 199 3.53 -17.52 12.72
C ASP A 199 4.32 -17.81 11.43
N ALA A 200 5.40 -18.57 11.54
CA ALA A 200 6.24 -18.91 10.38
C ALA A 200 5.45 -19.66 9.29
N ARG A 201 4.48 -20.50 9.67
CA ARG A 201 3.63 -21.26 8.76
C ARG A 201 2.65 -20.36 8.01
N VAL A 202 2.06 -19.38 8.70
CA VAL A 202 1.19 -18.36 8.10
C VAL A 202 1.97 -17.48 7.11
N ILE A 203 3.18 -17.02 7.50
CA ILE A 203 4.07 -16.28 6.59
C ILE A 203 4.39 -17.11 5.35
N ALA A 204 4.72 -18.40 5.50
CA ALA A 204 5.00 -19.27 4.36
C ALA A 204 3.79 -19.40 3.43
N ALA A 205 2.56 -19.50 3.98
CA ALA A 205 1.33 -19.55 3.19
C ALA A 205 1.08 -18.24 2.41
N VAL A 206 1.35 -17.08 3.02
CA VAL A 206 1.22 -15.75 2.37
C VAL A 206 2.25 -15.61 1.24
N ARG A 207 3.50 -16.05 1.46
CA ARG A 207 4.53 -16.08 0.41
C ARG A 207 4.13 -17.01 -0.75
N ALA A 208 3.70 -18.23 -0.43
CA ALA A 208 3.27 -19.22 -1.43
C ALA A 208 2.06 -18.78 -2.25
N ALA A 209 1.18 -17.95 -1.67
CA ALA A 209 0.06 -17.33 -2.38
C ALA A 209 0.49 -16.23 -3.37
N GLY A 210 1.77 -15.85 -3.39
CA GLY A 210 2.34 -14.89 -4.34
C GLY A 210 2.10 -13.43 -3.98
N PHE A 211 1.90 -13.10 -2.69
CA PHE A 211 1.96 -11.72 -2.23
C PHE A 211 3.39 -11.20 -2.22
N LEU A 212 3.56 -9.89 -2.41
CA LEU A 212 4.86 -9.21 -2.35
C LEU A 212 5.30 -8.92 -0.91
N GLY A 213 4.33 -8.83 -0.01
CA GLY A 213 4.55 -8.55 1.40
C GLY A 213 3.27 -8.62 2.21
N ALA A 214 3.41 -8.36 3.51
CA ALA A 214 2.27 -8.32 4.42
C ALA A 214 2.50 -7.31 5.55
N THR A 215 1.39 -6.78 6.08
CA THR A 215 1.38 -5.83 7.19
C THR A 215 0.87 -6.47 8.46
N VAL A 216 1.46 -6.06 9.58
CA VAL A 216 1.12 -6.50 10.93
C VAL A 216 0.64 -5.31 11.78
N GLU A 217 0.07 -5.58 12.93
CA GLU A 217 -0.04 -4.59 13.99
C GLU A 217 1.33 -4.43 14.66
N GLY A 218 1.78 -3.20 14.90
CA GLY A 218 3.10 -2.94 15.48
C GLY A 218 3.27 -1.48 15.86
N ALA A 219 4.49 -1.07 16.02
CA ALA A 219 4.87 0.30 16.32
C ALA A 219 6.00 0.76 15.39
N GLY A 220 6.08 2.08 15.18
CA GLY A 220 7.14 2.68 14.39
C GLY A 220 6.87 2.69 12.88
N ARG A 221 7.87 3.14 12.16
CA ARG A 221 7.83 3.28 10.71
C ARG A 221 8.34 1.99 10.07
N ALA A 222 7.61 1.47 9.10
CA ALA A 222 8.02 0.27 8.36
C ALA A 222 9.24 0.54 7.47
N SER A 223 10.10 -0.45 7.34
CA SER A 223 11.29 -0.43 6.49
C SER A 223 11.57 -1.84 5.93
N PRO A 224 12.42 -2.00 4.91
CA PRO A 224 12.86 -3.31 4.46
C PRO A 224 13.53 -4.18 5.53
N ARG A 225 14.08 -3.57 6.60
CA ARG A 225 14.73 -4.29 7.72
C ARG A 225 13.73 -5.07 8.57
N ASP A 226 12.46 -4.68 8.57
CA ASP A 226 11.40 -5.39 9.28
C ASP A 226 10.96 -6.68 8.56
N GLY A 227 11.47 -6.90 7.32
CA GLY A 227 11.03 -7.95 6.43
C GLY A 227 9.71 -7.60 5.73
N PHE A 228 9.63 -7.84 4.42
CA PHE A 228 8.45 -7.49 3.62
C PHE A 228 7.15 -8.18 4.05
N PHE A 229 7.23 -9.26 4.82
CA PHE A 229 6.05 -10.01 5.29
C PHE A 229 5.66 -9.73 6.75
N THR A 230 6.29 -8.72 7.35
CA THR A 230 6.07 -8.31 8.75
C THR A 230 6.19 -6.79 8.91
N LEU A 231 5.73 -6.03 7.90
CA LEU A 231 5.78 -4.57 7.90
C LEU A 231 4.90 -4.00 9.03
N PRO A 232 5.47 -3.31 10.03
CA PRO A 232 4.70 -2.77 11.13
C PRO A 232 3.81 -1.61 10.69
N ARG A 233 2.68 -1.45 11.35
CA ARG A 233 1.75 -0.34 11.15
C ARG A 233 1.50 0.40 12.45
N ILE A 234 1.42 1.71 12.36
CA ILE A 234 1.07 2.60 13.47
C ILE A 234 -0.46 2.61 13.60
N ARG A 235 -0.97 1.99 14.68
CA ARG A 235 -2.40 2.03 14.98
C ARG A 235 -2.84 3.42 15.37
N VAL A 236 -3.93 3.90 14.76
CA VAL A 236 -4.62 5.13 15.15
C VAL A 236 -5.90 4.76 15.87
N SER A 237 -5.98 5.17 17.13
CA SER A 237 -7.05 4.84 18.06
C SER A 237 -7.99 6.03 18.29
N ARG A 238 -9.13 5.75 18.92
CA ARG A 238 -10.14 6.75 19.28
C ARG A 238 -9.57 7.94 20.07
N SER A 239 -8.66 7.67 20.99
CA SER A 239 -8.09 8.66 21.92
C SER A 239 -6.96 9.49 21.35
N ASP A 240 -6.43 9.16 20.18
CA ASP A 240 -5.21 9.80 19.67
C ASP A 240 -5.43 11.28 19.31
N GLY A 241 -6.58 11.62 18.71
CA GLY A 241 -6.78 12.95 18.17
C GLY A 241 -5.66 13.33 17.19
N VAL A 242 -5.34 14.62 17.10
CA VAL A 242 -4.20 15.13 16.32
C VAL A 242 -2.89 14.97 17.09
N SER A 243 -2.89 15.29 18.39
CA SER A 243 -1.67 15.25 19.21
C SER A 243 -1.11 13.85 19.37
N GLY A 244 -1.97 12.84 19.59
CA GLY A 244 -1.53 11.45 19.67
C GLY A 244 -1.00 10.94 18.33
N LEU A 245 -1.61 11.32 17.20
CA LEU A 245 -1.07 10.99 15.89
C LEU A 245 0.30 11.65 15.66
N ALA A 246 0.45 12.94 16.00
CA ALA A 246 1.72 13.66 15.91
C ALA A 246 2.81 12.96 16.72
N ALA A 247 2.55 12.64 17.98
CA ALA A 247 3.49 11.94 18.85
C ALA A 247 3.91 10.57 18.27
N LYS A 248 2.98 9.80 17.72
CA LYS A 248 3.27 8.51 17.05
C LYS A 248 4.12 8.66 15.78
N LEU A 249 4.09 9.83 15.15
CA LEU A 249 4.92 10.14 13.97
C LEU A 249 6.25 10.84 14.33
N GLY A 250 6.55 11.05 15.61
CA GLY A 250 7.78 11.68 16.08
C GLY A 250 7.79 13.20 15.88
N GLY A 251 6.61 13.82 15.98
CA GLY A 251 6.39 15.27 15.93
C GLY A 251 6.09 15.85 17.28
#